data_35a1db2da3d6f38115c010e43b3ed38b
#
_entry.id   35a1db2da3d6f38115c010e43b3ed38b
#
_cell.length_a   1.000
_cell.length_b   1.000
_cell.length_c   1.000
_cell.angle_alpha   90.00
_cell.angle_beta   90.00
_cell.angle_gamma   90.00
#
_symmetry.space_group_name_H-M   'P 1'
#
loop_
_entity.id
_entity.type
_entity.pdbx_description
1 polymer ?
#
loop_
_entity_poly.entity_id
_entity_poly.type
_entity_poly.pdbx_seq_one_letter_code
_entity_poly.pdbx_strand_id
1 'polypeptide(L)'
;MKTYFVSDVHLGLQVADPAARERRFADFLRSLPEDTEAVYMLGDIWDFWYEYRDVVPKGYIRVFAAIQELLDRGVKVYFFPGNHDIWTYSYFEELGMTRLEQPALVEIGGKRFCLGHGDGLGPVPFGYRCIRSIFHCRLLQILFSTLHPWFAYRLGNTWSRHSRLSHDEVYVFKGEKEPLYEFVTEFSKSHEVDYYIFGHYHADVDMYLPDGARLMILKDWIYSSPYLCFDGESFVKGICQE
;
A
#
# COMPACT_ATOMS: atom_id res chain seq x y z
N MET A 1 20.99 -8.05 -5.04
CA MET A 1 20.18 -6.81 -5.21
C MET A 1 19.06 -6.84 -4.19
N LYS A 2 18.65 -5.70 -3.68
CA LYS A 2 17.65 -5.61 -2.59
C LYS A 2 16.32 -5.09 -3.09
N THR A 3 15.23 -5.69 -2.63
CA THR A 3 13.87 -5.25 -2.90
C THR A 3 13.19 -4.87 -1.60
N TYR A 4 12.58 -3.69 -1.57
CA TYR A 4 11.92 -3.14 -0.38
C TYR A 4 10.42 -3.13 -0.54
N PHE A 5 9.71 -3.39 0.57
CA PHE A 5 8.25 -3.38 0.62
C PHE A 5 7.80 -2.47 1.76
N VAL A 6 6.88 -1.59 1.47
CA VAL A 6 6.24 -0.68 2.42
C VAL A 6 4.74 -0.61 2.15
N SER A 7 3.94 -0.36 3.17
CA SER A 7 2.48 -0.24 3.07
C SER A 7 1.96 0.73 4.12
N ASP A 8 0.74 1.22 3.93
CA ASP A 8 -0.05 1.92 4.96
C ASP A 8 0.70 3.11 5.59
N VAL A 9 1.34 3.92 4.74
CA VAL A 9 2.07 5.13 5.18
C VAL A 9 1.10 6.23 5.60
N HIS A 10 -0.06 6.32 4.93
CA HIS A 10 -1.12 7.27 5.21
C HIS A 10 -0.63 8.71 5.27
N LEU A 11 0.08 9.13 4.23
CA LEU A 11 0.51 10.53 4.08
C LEU A 11 -0.72 11.45 4.04
N GLY A 12 -0.68 12.50 4.84
CA GLY A 12 -1.80 13.44 4.97
C GLY A 12 -2.75 13.17 6.13
N LEU A 13 -2.76 11.97 6.72
CA LEU A 13 -3.54 11.67 7.91
C LEU A 13 -3.12 12.54 9.09
N GLN A 14 -4.06 13.30 9.66
CA GLN A 14 -3.84 14.27 10.72
C GLN A 14 -3.77 13.61 12.12
N VAL A 15 -2.92 12.61 12.26
CA VAL A 15 -2.65 11.88 13.50
C VAL A 15 -1.15 11.66 13.62
N ALA A 16 -0.60 11.65 14.84
CA ALA A 16 0.80 11.34 15.15
C ALA A 16 1.83 12.09 14.26
N ASP A 17 1.82 13.41 14.30
CA ASP A 17 2.68 14.31 13.52
C ASP A 17 2.79 13.95 12.01
N PRO A 18 1.85 14.41 11.19
CA PRO A 18 1.83 14.13 9.75
C PRO A 18 3.09 14.62 9.02
N ALA A 19 3.65 15.72 9.46
CA ALA A 19 4.84 16.31 8.82
C ALA A 19 6.11 15.51 9.14
N ALA A 20 6.22 14.99 10.36
CA ALA A 20 7.32 14.08 10.70
C ALA A 20 7.19 12.76 9.92
N ARG A 21 5.98 12.19 9.78
CA ARG A 21 5.76 10.98 8.99
C ARG A 21 6.13 11.18 7.52
N GLU A 22 5.76 12.31 6.90
CA GLU A 22 6.16 12.63 5.53
C GLU A 22 7.68 12.74 5.40
N ARG A 23 8.36 13.40 6.36
CA ARG A 23 9.83 13.48 6.38
C ARG A 23 10.46 12.10 6.51
N ARG A 24 10.05 11.31 7.51
CA ARG A 24 10.59 9.95 7.73
C ARG A 24 10.44 9.08 6.49
N PHE A 25 9.30 9.14 5.80
CA PHE A 25 9.10 8.36 4.59
C PHE A 25 10.00 8.82 3.45
N ALA A 26 10.15 10.13 3.24
CA ALA A 26 11.06 10.67 2.24
C ALA A 26 12.53 10.33 2.56
N ASP A 27 12.93 10.42 3.83
CA ASP A 27 14.29 10.12 4.27
C ASP A 27 14.58 8.62 4.18
N PHE A 28 13.60 7.76 4.49
CA PHE A 28 13.69 6.32 4.24
C PHE A 28 13.97 6.03 2.76
N LEU A 29 13.20 6.58 1.83
CA LEU A 29 13.41 6.37 0.39
C LEU A 29 14.82 6.80 -0.05
N ARG A 30 15.32 7.93 0.46
CA ARG A 30 16.67 8.42 0.18
C ARG A 30 17.77 7.56 0.80
N SER A 31 17.50 6.96 1.96
CA SER A 31 18.47 6.12 2.67
C SER A 31 18.66 4.73 2.05
N LEU A 32 17.84 4.37 1.07
CA LEU A 32 17.93 3.07 0.42
C LEU A 32 19.29 2.91 -0.28
N PRO A 33 20.00 1.77 -0.05
CA PRO A 33 21.34 1.54 -0.57
C PRO A 33 21.40 1.57 -2.11
N GLU A 34 22.59 1.73 -2.65
CA GLU A 34 22.80 1.75 -4.11
C GLU A 34 22.48 0.42 -4.79
N ASP A 35 22.58 -0.71 -4.06
CA ASP A 35 22.22 -2.04 -4.53
C ASP A 35 20.70 -2.33 -4.49
N THR A 36 19.87 -1.30 -4.26
CA THR A 36 18.42 -1.39 -4.33
C THR A 36 17.97 -1.59 -5.78
N GLU A 37 17.21 -2.64 -6.03
CA GLU A 37 16.63 -2.95 -7.35
C GLU A 37 15.22 -2.38 -7.50
N ALA A 38 14.39 -2.55 -6.45
CA ALA A 38 13.00 -2.16 -6.50
C ALA A 38 12.43 -1.75 -5.14
N VAL A 39 11.41 -0.91 -5.19
CA VAL A 39 10.54 -0.58 -4.05
C VAL A 39 9.10 -0.88 -4.43
N TYR A 40 8.43 -1.70 -3.64
CA TYR A 40 6.99 -1.99 -3.76
C TYR A 40 6.22 -1.23 -2.68
N MET A 41 5.39 -0.29 -3.10
CA MET A 41 4.44 0.46 -2.27
C MET A 41 3.10 -0.27 -2.33
N LEU A 42 2.75 -1.01 -1.28
CA LEU A 42 1.63 -1.95 -1.27
C LEU A 42 0.30 -1.29 -0.85
N GLY A 43 0.05 -0.06 -1.29
CA GLY A 43 -1.21 0.66 -1.09
C GLY A 43 -1.29 1.44 0.21
N ASP A 44 -2.28 2.32 0.28
CA ASP A 44 -2.54 3.26 1.38
C ASP A 44 -1.29 4.11 1.72
N ILE A 45 -0.53 4.49 0.67
CA ILE A 45 0.59 5.42 0.82
C ILE A 45 0.07 6.80 1.15
N TRP A 46 -1.04 7.20 0.53
CA TRP A 46 -1.76 8.44 0.85
C TRP A 46 -3.06 8.11 1.59
N ASP A 47 -3.38 8.92 2.61
CA ASP A 47 -4.60 8.74 3.41
C ASP A 47 -5.89 9.09 2.63
N PHE A 48 -5.77 9.92 1.62
CA PHE A 48 -6.78 10.17 0.61
C PHE A 48 -6.10 10.69 -0.66
N TRP A 49 -6.37 10.03 -1.79
CA TRP A 49 -5.92 10.47 -3.10
C TRP A 49 -7.08 10.47 -4.08
N TYR A 50 -7.26 11.57 -4.78
CA TYR A 50 -8.12 11.65 -5.94
C TYR A 50 -7.41 12.44 -7.03
N GLU A 51 -7.18 11.80 -8.17
CA GLU A 51 -6.54 12.39 -9.32
C GLU A 51 -7.60 12.97 -10.26
N TYR A 52 -7.59 14.28 -10.40
CA TYR A 52 -8.31 14.97 -11.47
C TYR A 52 -7.45 14.97 -12.73
N ARG A 53 -8.05 15.35 -13.84
CA ARG A 53 -7.34 15.41 -15.11
C ARG A 53 -6.06 16.26 -15.07
N ASP A 54 -6.13 17.42 -14.43
CA ASP A 54 -5.04 18.41 -14.42
C ASP A 54 -4.72 18.87 -12.96
N VAL A 55 -5.24 18.18 -11.94
CA VAL A 55 -5.06 18.55 -10.54
C VAL A 55 -4.89 17.31 -9.66
N VAL A 56 -3.84 17.31 -8.87
CA VAL A 56 -3.58 16.30 -7.83
C VAL A 56 -3.55 16.94 -6.44
N PRO A 57 -3.63 16.17 -5.35
CA PRO A 57 -3.48 16.70 -4.00
C PRO A 57 -2.18 17.49 -3.85
N LYS A 58 -2.27 18.69 -3.29
CA LYS A 58 -1.09 19.50 -3.01
C LYS A 58 -0.28 18.94 -1.83
N GLY A 59 1.02 19.16 -1.85
CA GLY A 59 1.95 18.71 -0.81
C GLY A 59 2.79 17.53 -1.28
N TYR A 60 3.36 16.82 -0.33
CA TYR A 60 4.17 15.60 -0.55
C TYR A 60 5.40 15.80 -1.45
N ILE A 61 5.83 17.05 -1.67
CA ILE A 61 6.98 17.39 -2.53
C ILE A 61 8.24 16.62 -2.13
N ARG A 62 8.47 16.42 -0.80
CA ARG A 62 9.64 15.69 -0.31
C ARG A 62 9.61 14.23 -0.73
N VAL A 63 8.43 13.61 -0.69
CA VAL A 63 8.21 12.21 -1.07
C VAL A 63 8.36 12.05 -2.56
N PHE A 64 7.74 12.91 -3.37
CA PHE A 64 7.88 12.84 -4.83
C PHE A 64 9.31 13.10 -5.28
N ALA A 65 10.03 14.03 -4.65
CA ALA A 65 11.45 14.23 -4.93
C ALA A 65 12.27 12.97 -4.59
N ALA A 66 12.03 12.32 -3.45
CA ALA A 66 12.71 11.09 -3.08
C ALA A 66 12.38 9.92 -4.04
N ILE A 67 11.14 9.83 -4.51
CA ILE A 67 10.75 8.84 -5.53
C ILE A 67 11.50 9.13 -6.84
N GLN A 68 11.56 10.38 -7.27
CA GLN A 68 12.28 10.76 -8.50
C GLN A 68 13.78 10.46 -8.38
N GLU A 69 14.40 10.74 -7.23
CA GLU A 69 15.80 10.40 -6.94
C GLU A 69 16.06 8.87 -7.07
N LEU A 70 15.10 8.04 -6.64
CA LEU A 70 15.19 6.58 -6.82
C LEU A 70 15.08 6.18 -8.30
N LEU A 71 14.11 6.75 -9.02
CA LEU A 71 13.91 6.48 -10.45
C LEU A 71 15.13 6.91 -11.27
N ASP A 72 15.73 8.06 -10.96
CA ASP A 72 16.96 8.56 -11.61
C ASP A 72 18.17 7.65 -11.35
N ARG A 73 18.18 6.94 -10.22
CA ARG A 73 19.17 5.88 -9.90
C ARG A 73 18.87 4.55 -10.61
N GLY A 74 17.76 4.46 -11.37
CA GLY A 74 17.33 3.24 -12.05
C GLY A 74 16.60 2.23 -11.15
N VAL A 75 16.22 2.62 -9.93
CA VAL A 75 15.40 1.79 -9.02
C VAL A 75 13.97 1.74 -9.55
N LYS A 76 13.41 0.55 -9.69
CA LYS A 76 12.02 0.36 -10.09
C LYS A 76 11.10 0.67 -8.92
N VAL A 77 10.14 1.56 -9.11
CA VAL A 77 9.15 1.89 -8.08
C VAL A 77 7.78 1.41 -8.53
N TYR A 78 7.23 0.46 -7.79
CA TYR A 78 5.91 -0.12 -8.02
C TYR A 78 4.91 0.41 -7.01
N PHE A 79 3.69 0.68 -7.47
CA PHE A 79 2.61 1.18 -6.64
C PHE A 79 1.35 0.32 -6.82
N PHE A 80 0.79 -0.14 -5.71
CA PHE A 80 -0.52 -0.75 -5.63
C PHE A 80 -1.50 0.27 -5.06
N PRO A 81 -2.66 0.50 -5.68
CA PRO A 81 -3.72 1.25 -5.02
C PRO A 81 -4.24 0.49 -3.79
N GLY A 82 -4.35 1.18 -2.67
CA GLY A 82 -5.10 0.71 -1.52
C GLY A 82 -6.53 1.24 -1.52
N ASN A 83 -7.26 1.07 -0.43
CA ASN A 83 -8.63 1.55 -0.34
C ASN A 83 -8.71 3.06 -0.05
N HIS A 84 -7.65 3.71 0.40
CA HIS A 84 -7.57 5.15 0.63
C HIS A 84 -7.05 5.94 -0.57
N ASP A 85 -6.20 5.34 -1.38
CA ASP A 85 -5.59 5.97 -2.55
C ASP A 85 -5.96 5.28 -3.87
N ILE A 86 -7.16 4.72 -3.91
CA ILE A 86 -7.71 3.96 -5.04
C ILE A 86 -7.90 4.78 -6.32
N TRP A 87 -8.12 6.10 -6.20
CA TRP A 87 -8.44 6.96 -7.33
C TRP A 87 -7.19 7.60 -7.94
N THR A 88 -6.24 6.73 -8.29
CA THR A 88 -5.03 7.00 -9.05
C THR A 88 -5.22 6.51 -10.48
N TYR A 89 -4.89 7.33 -11.46
CA TYR A 89 -5.12 6.99 -12.87
C TYR A 89 -3.82 6.95 -13.67
N SER A 90 -3.18 8.08 -13.95
CA SER A 90 -1.98 8.15 -14.80
C SER A 90 -0.81 8.88 -14.14
N TYR A 91 -1.05 9.70 -13.12
CA TYR A 91 -0.05 10.60 -12.57
C TYR A 91 1.20 9.89 -12.06
N PHE A 92 1.06 8.75 -11.39
CA PHE A 92 2.23 8.01 -10.91
C PHE A 92 3.00 7.34 -12.04
N GLU A 93 2.32 6.89 -13.08
CA GLU A 93 2.96 6.32 -14.27
C GLU A 93 3.66 7.42 -15.09
N GLU A 94 3.10 8.63 -15.15
CA GLU A 94 3.74 9.81 -15.75
C GLU A 94 5.02 10.23 -15.00
N LEU A 95 5.11 9.96 -13.71
CA LEU A 95 6.31 10.15 -12.90
C LEU A 95 7.36 9.04 -13.12
N GLY A 96 7.01 7.94 -13.80
CA GLY A 96 7.90 6.80 -14.04
C GLY A 96 7.70 5.62 -13.09
N MET A 97 6.72 5.66 -12.20
CA MET A 97 6.34 4.52 -11.37
C MET A 97 5.55 3.50 -12.20
N THR A 98 5.50 2.26 -11.75
CA THR A 98 4.66 1.23 -12.37
C THR A 98 3.49 0.91 -11.44
N ARG A 99 2.27 1.20 -11.88
CA ARG A 99 1.05 0.82 -11.16
C ARG A 99 0.73 -0.66 -11.40
N LEU A 100 0.46 -1.39 -10.32
CA LEU A 100 0.08 -2.80 -10.36
C LEU A 100 -1.31 -2.99 -9.72
N GLU A 101 -2.05 -3.98 -10.24
CA GLU A 101 -3.33 -4.40 -9.66
C GLU A 101 -3.14 -5.64 -8.79
N GLN A 102 -3.88 -5.72 -7.69
CA GLN A 102 -3.83 -6.90 -6.82
C GLN A 102 -4.81 -7.99 -7.24
N PRO A 103 -4.48 -9.26 -7.02
CA PRO A 103 -3.18 -9.77 -6.62
C PRO A 103 -2.21 -9.79 -7.81
N ALA A 104 -0.98 -9.34 -7.63
CA ALA A 104 0.06 -9.43 -8.65
C ALA A 104 1.04 -10.56 -8.35
N LEU A 105 1.28 -11.40 -9.35
CA LEU A 105 2.34 -12.40 -9.30
C LEU A 105 3.60 -11.83 -9.95
N VAL A 106 4.68 -11.77 -9.18
CA VAL A 106 5.97 -11.25 -9.63
C VAL A 106 7.10 -12.20 -9.23
N GLU A 107 8.16 -12.21 -10.00
CA GLU A 107 9.37 -12.95 -9.68
C GLU A 107 10.44 -11.98 -9.19
N ILE A 108 11.03 -12.25 -8.02
CA ILE A 108 12.09 -11.45 -7.41
C ILE A 108 13.17 -12.42 -6.91
N GLY A 109 14.39 -12.29 -7.42
CA GLY A 109 15.51 -13.16 -7.03
C GLY A 109 15.24 -14.65 -7.25
N GLY A 110 14.49 -15.02 -8.30
CA GLY A 110 14.13 -16.42 -8.61
C GLY A 110 13.04 -17.00 -7.67
N LYS A 111 12.39 -16.18 -6.85
CA LYS A 111 11.26 -16.54 -5.99
C LYS A 111 9.96 -15.93 -6.50
N ARG A 112 8.85 -16.62 -6.30
CA ARG A 112 7.52 -16.19 -6.72
C ARG A 112 6.79 -15.51 -5.59
N PHE A 113 6.40 -14.26 -5.82
CA PHE A 113 5.69 -13.41 -4.87
C PHE A 113 4.27 -13.16 -5.36
N CYS A 114 3.33 -13.19 -4.42
CA CYS A 114 1.98 -12.66 -4.61
C CYS A 114 1.85 -11.39 -3.77
N LEU A 115 1.70 -10.26 -4.43
CA LEU A 115 1.71 -8.93 -3.82
C LEU A 115 0.39 -8.21 -3.99
N GLY A 116 0.05 -7.35 -3.05
CA GLY A 116 -1.10 -6.47 -3.13
C GLY A 116 -1.28 -5.65 -1.86
N HIS A 117 -2.34 -4.83 -1.85
CA HIS A 117 -2.73 -4.14 -0.61
C HIS A 117 -3.40 -5.10 0.38
N GLY A 118 -4.29 -5.95 -0.10
CA GLY A 118 -4.99 -6.94 0.72
C GLY A 118 -6.48 -6.65 0.93
N ASP A 119 -6.95 -5.43 0.63
CA ASP A 119 -8.35 -5.04 0.74
C ASP A 119 -9.24 -5.82 -0.25
N GLY A 120 -10.35 -6.35 0.23
CA GLY A 120 -11.32 -7.03 -0.62
C GLY A 120 -10.87 -8.37 -1.20
N LEU A 121 -9.74 -8.91 -0.78
CA LEU A 121 -9.32 -10.27 -1.07
C LEU A 121 -9.99 -11.26 -0.11
N GLY A 122 -10.48 -12.38 -0.65
CA GLY A 122 -11.23 -13.39 0.11
C GLY A 122 -12.69 -13.02 0.36
N PRO A 123 -13.38 -13.74 1.27
CA PRO A 123 -14.79 -13.55 1.59
C PRO A 123 -14.99 -12.30 2.47
N VAL A 124 -15.29 -11.18 1.87
CA VAL A 124 -15.58 -9.92 2.60
C VAL A 124 -17.08 -9.72 2.81
N PRO A 125 -17.49 -9.01 3.90
CA PRO A 125 -18.90 -8.72 4.18
C PRO A 125 -19.61 -8.03 3.01
N PHE A 126 -20.90 -8.30 2.85
CA PHE A 126 -21.71 -7.73 1.75
C PHE A 126 -21.68 -6.19 1.74
N GLY A 127 -21.78 -5.54 2.91
CA GLY A 127 -21.70 -4.08 3.01
C GLY A 127 -20.37 -3.52 2.50
N TYR A 128 -19.26 -4.15 2.82
CA TYR A 128 -17.94 -3.77 2.31
C TYR A 128 -17.87 -3.93 0.78
N ARG A 129 -18.39 -5.03 0.23
CA ARG A 129 -18.45 -5.22 -1.24
C ARG A 129 -19.25 -4.13 -1.94
N CYS A 130 -20.37 -3.71 -1.35
CA CYS A 130 -21.19 -2.62 -1.89
C CYS A 130 -20.40 -1.31 -1.93
N ILE A 131 -19.76 -0.92 -0.82
CA ILE A 131 -18.96 0.31 -0.73
C ILE A 131 -17.79 0.25 -1.73
N ARG A 132 -17.08 -0.87 -1.77
CA ARG A 132 -15.97 -1.09 -2.72
C ARG A 132 -16.46 -0.97 -4.17
N SER A 133 -17.60 -1.57 -4.51
CA SER A 133 -18.19 -1.46 -5.84
C SER A 133 -18.55 -0.02 -6.21
N ILE A 134 -19.04 0.78 -5.27
CA ILE A 134 -19.31 2.20 -5.47
C ILE A 134 -18.00 2.96 -5.79
N PHE A 135 -16.95 2.73 -5.03
CA PHE A 135 -15.66 3.40 -5.23
C PHE A 135 -14.96 3.00 -6.53
N HIS A 136 -15.13 1.74 -6.97
CA HIS A 136 -14.61 1.27 -8.25
C HIS A 136 -15.52 1.60 -9.46
N CYS A 137 -16.75 2.07 -9.23
CA CYS A 137 -17.67 2.37 -10.31
C CYS A 137 -17.20 3.60 -11.10
N ARG A 138 -16.78 3.40 -12.36
CA ARG A 138 -16.24 4.46 -13.21
C ARG A 138 -17.20 5.64 -13.40
N LEU A 139 -18.50 5.36 -13.52
CA LEU A 139 -19.51 6.41 -13.64
C LEU A 139 -19.55 7.31 -12.39
N LEU A 140 -19.51 6.69 -11.19
CA LEU A 140 -19.51 7.45 -9.93
C LEU A 140 -18.21 8.22 -9.74
N GLN A 141 -17.07 7.69 -10.19
CA GLN A 141 -15.81 8.41 -10.21
C GLN A 141 -15.89 9.65 -11.12
N ILE A 142 -16.48 9.51 -12.33
CA ILE A 142 -16.70 10.65 -13.24
C ILE A 142 -17.63 11.68 -12.61
N LEU A 143 -18.72 11.25 -11.98
CA LEU A 143 -19.62 12.18 -11.26
C LEU A 143 -18.88 12.87 -10.11
N PHE A 144 -18.06 12.16 -9.36
CA PHE A 144 -17.24 12.75 -8.29
C PHE A 144 -16.25 13.78 -8.85
N SER A 145 -15.70 13.56 -10.04
CA SER A 145 -14.78 14.51 -10.70
C SER A 145 -15.42 15.85 -11.06
N THR A 146 -16.73 15.93 -11.10
CA THR A 146 -17.43 17.21 -11.34
C THR A 146 -17.46 18.12 -10.12
N LEU A 147 -17.16 17.59 -8.93
CA LEU A 147 -17.06 18.37 -7.70
C LEU A 147 -15.80 19.24 -7.75
N HIS A 148 -15.93 20.47 -7.25
CA HIS A 148 -14.75 21.32 -7.11
C HIS A 148 -13.70 20.64 -6.21
N PRO A 149 -12.41 20.60 -6.59
CA PRO A 149 -11.37 19.86 -5.85
C PRO A 149 -11.35 20.16 -4.35
N TRP A 150 -11.49 21.43 -3.95
CA TRP A 150 -11.53 21.80 -2.53
C TRP A 150 -12.63 21.04 -1.75
N PHE A 151 -13.81 20.90 -2.35
CA PHE A 151 -14.94 20.21 -1.71
C PHE A 151 -14.72 18.69 -1.68
N ALA A 152 -14.24 18.13 -2.79
CA ALA A 152 -13.96 16.70 -2.90
C ALA A 152 -12.88 16.25 -1.91
N TYR A 153 -11.78 17.00 -1.79
CA TYR A 153 -10.74 16.69 -0.80
C TYR A 153 -11.22 16.85 0.64
N ARG A 154 -12.05 17.84 0.93
CA ARG A 154 -12.65 17.99 2.25
C ARG A 154 -13.57 16.81 2.59
N LEU A 155 -14.37 16.36 1.64
CA LEU A 155 -15.24 15.20 1.80
C LEU A 155 -14.43 13.92 2.02
N GLY A 156 -13.44 13.66 1.18
CA GLY A 156 -12.59 12.48 1.27
C GLY A 156 -11.81 12.41 2.58
N ASN A 157 -11.15 13.50 2.97
CA ASN A 157 -10.43 13.57 4.25
C ASN A 157 -11.36 13.42 5.47
N THR A 158 -12.59 13.91 5.38
CA THR A 158 -13.58 13.73 6.46
C THR A 158 -14.04 12.27 6.54
N TRP A 159 -14.25 11.63 5.39
CA TRP A 159 -14.58 10.21 5.32
C TRP A 159 -13.45 9.33 5.88
N SER A 160 -12.21 9.55 5.47
CA SER A 160 -11.05 8.83 5.99
C SER A 160 -10.94 8.95 7.51
N ARG A 161 -11.04 10.18 8.02
CA ARG A 161 -11.03 10.43 9.47
C ARG A 161 -12.16 9.69 10.20
N HIS A 162 -13.38 9.71 9.66
CA HIS A 162 -14.54 9.06 10.32
C HIS A 162 -14.41 7.54 10.33
N SER A 163 -13.92 6.95 9.24
CA SER A 163 -13.67 5.52 9.17
C SER A 163 -12.69 5.04 10.24
N ARG A 164 -11.66 5.83 10.54
CA ARG A 164 -10.69 5.49 11.58
C ARG A 164 -11.22 5.66 13.00
N LEU A 165 -11.98 6.71 13.27
CA LEU A 165 -12.58 6.93 14.61
C LEU A 165 -13.57 5.82 15.00
N SER A 166 -14.09 5.07 14.03
CA SER A 166 -14.94 3.90 14.28
C SER A 166 -14.15 2.62 14.54
N HIS A 167 -12.83 2.65 14.44
CA HIS A 167 -11.92 1.51 14.63
C HIS A 167 -10.80 1.83 15.64
N ASP A 168 -11.15 2.43 16.77
CA ASP A 168 -10.21 2.82 17.86
C ASP A 168 -9.49 1.61 18.53
N GLU A 169 -9.88 0.39 18.24
CA GLU A 169 -9.21 -0.81 18.75
C GLU A 169 -8.07 -1.23 17.83
N VAL A 170 -6.91 -1.51 18.43
CA VAL A 170 -5.78 -2.12 17.71
C VAL A 170 -6.26 -3.41 17.06
N TYR A 171 -6.24 -3.43 15.73
CA TYR A 171 -6.67 -4.62 15.00
C TYR A 171 -5.76 -5.81 15.35
N VAL A 172 -6.37 -6.90 15.77
CA VAL A 172 -5.68 -8.16 16.04
C VAL A 172 -5.99 -9.13 14.90
N PHE A 173 -4.98 -9.51 14.16
CA PHE A 173 -5.10 -10.48 13.07
C PHE A 173 -5.60 -11.83 13.60
N LYS A 174 -6.69 -12.35 13.02
CA LYS A 174 -7.41 -13.54 13.52
C LYS A 174 -6.85 -14.86 12.98
N GLY A 175 -5.68 -14.82 12.35
CA GLY A 175 -5.02 -15.99 11.78
C GLY A 175 -5.85 -16.64 10.68
N GLU A 176 -6.10 -17.94 10.77
CA GLU A 176 -6.83 -18.71 9.77
C GLU A 176 -8.28 -18.28 9.51
N LYS A 177 -8.85 -17.45 10.40
CA LYS A 177 -10.21 -16.92 10.26
C LYS A 177 -10.27 -15.59 9.47
N GLU A 178 -9.11 -15.09 9.02
CA GLU A 178 -9.09 -13.88 8.20
C GLU A 178 -9.46 -14.15 6.74
N PRO A 179 -10.24 -13.26 6.12
CA PRO A 179 -10.54 -13.37 4.70
C PRO A 179 -9.29 -13.48 3.83
N LEU A 180 -8.23 -12.77 4.17
CA LEU A 180 -6.97 -12.83 3.46
C LEU A 180 -6.28 -14.20 3.57
N TYR A 181 -6.34 -14.83 4.76
CA TYR A 181 -5.80 -16.18 4.93
C TYR A 181 -6.56 -17.21 4.07
N GLU A 182 -7.89 -17.13 4.03
CA GLU A 182 -8.70 -17.97 3.15
C GLU A 182 -8.34 -17.74 1.67
N PHE A 183 -8.19 -16.47 1.27
CA PHE A 183 -7.75 -16.12 -0.08
C PHE A 183 -6.40 -16.76 -0.42
N VAL A 184 -5.36 -16.57 0.38
CA VAL A 184 -4.02 -17.09 0.06
C VAL A 184 -3.99 -18.62 0.05
N THR A 185 -4.74 -19.27 0.94
CA THR A 185 -4.86 -20.73 0.98
C THR A 185 -5.58 -21.29 -0.26
N GLU A 186 -6.61 -20.60 -0.76
CA GLU A 186 -7.28 -21.01 -1.99
C GLU A 186 -6.43 -20.71 -3.23
N PHE A 187 -5.77 -19.57 -3.25
CA PHE A 187 -4.93 -19.12 -4.36
C PHE A 187 -3.71 -20.05 -4.55
N SER A 188 -3.12 -20.55 -3.47
CA SER A 188 -1.99 -21.47 -3.51
C SER A 188 -2.31 -22.82 -4.14
N LYS A 189 -3.58 -23.24 -4.19
CA LYS A 189 -3.97 -24.48 -4.85
C LYS A 189 -3.78 -24.46 -6.36
N SER A 190 -3.78 -23.28 -6.96
CA SER A 190 -3.67 -23.08 -8.41
C SER A 190 -2.41 -22.34 -8.87
N HIS A 191 -1.70 -21.74 -7.93
CA HIS A 191 -0.51 -20.92 -8.19
C HIS A 191 0.60 -21.31 -7.23
N GLU A 192 1.77 -21.60 -7.76
CA GLU A 192 2.95 -21.81 -6.93
C GLU A 192 3.50 -20.44 -6.50
N VAL A 193 3.47 -20.14 -5.20
CA VAL A 193 3.92 -18.89 -4.60
C VAL A 193 4.82 -19.22 -3.42
N ASP A 194 5.99 -18.58 -3.34
CA ASP A 194 6.89 -18.72 -2.19
C ASP A 194 6.51 -17.73 -1.08
N TYR A 195 6.10 -16.52 -1.46
CA TYR A 195 5.85 -15.40 -0.53
C TYR A 195 4.61 -14.62 -0.88
N TYR A 196 3.75 -14.40 0.11
CA TYR A 196 2.59 -13.52 0.06
C TYR A 196 2.91 -12.28 0.92
N ILE A 197 2.83 -11.06 0.34
CA ILE A 197 3.09 -9.82 1.10
C ILE A 197 1.96 -8.83 0.85
N PHE A 198 1.33 -8.39 1.96
CA PHE A 198 0.18 -7.48 1.94
C PHE A 198 0.30 -6.40 3.02
N GLY A 199 -0.54 -5.37 2.92
CA GLY A 199 -0.79 -4.35 3.95
C GLY A 199 -2.18 -4.44 4.54
N HIS A 200 -2.89 -3.31 4.61
CA HIS A 200 -4.31 -3.12 4.93
C HIS A 200 -4.72 -3.41 6.38
N TYR A 201 -4.22 -4.47 6.96
CA TYR A 201 -4.63 -4.93 8.30
C TYR A 201 -3.93 -4.19 9.44
N HIS A 202 -2.97 -3.32 9.15
CA HIS A 202 -2.18 -2.59 10.14
C HIS A 202 -1.56 -3.49 11.22
N ALA A 203 -1.33 -4.76 10.89
CA ALA A 203 -0.80 -5.78 11.78
C ALA A 203 0.56 -6.28 11.30
N ASP A 204 1.47 -6.59 12.20
CA ASP A 204 2.72 -7.28 11.86
C ASP A 204 2.49 -8.79 11.92
N VAL A 205 2.33 -9.41 10.75
CA VAL A 205 2.11 -10.86 10.63
C VAL A 205 3.24 -11.48 9.84
N ASP A 206 3.67 -12.64 10.29
CA ASP A 206 4.70 -13.43 9.65
C ASP A 206 4.48 -14.90 9.99
N MET A 207 3.91 -15.64 9.07
CA MET A 207 3.49 -17.02 9.30
C MET A 207 3.69 -17.89 8.06
N TYR A 208 3.87 -19.20 8.29
CA TYR A 208 3.89 -20.18 7.21
C TYR A 208 2.50 -20.74 6.95
N LEU A 209 2.19 -20.93 5.68
CA LEU A 209 1.00 -21.62 5.23
C LEU A 209 1.23 -23.15 5.24
N PRO A 210 0.16 -23.97 5.15
CA PRO A 210 0.29 -25.43 5.17
C PRO A 210 1.12 -26.01 4.02
N ASP A 211 1.23 -25.32 2.90
CA ASP A 211 2.05 -25.69 1.73
C ASP A 211 3.52 -25.25 1.83
N GLY A 212 3.88 -24.55 2.93
CA GLY A 212 5.23 -24.04 3.16
C GLY A 212 5.49 -22.63 2.64
N ALA A 213 4.55 -22.00 1.90
CA ALA A 213 4.63 -20.61 1.52
C ALA A 213 4.55 -19.69 2.77
N ARG A 214 5.09 -18.48 2.68
CA ARG A 214 5.13 -17.54 3.81
C ARG A 214 4.20 -16.37 3.57
N LEU A 215 3.28 -16.13 4.49
CA LEU A 215 2.40 -14.97 4.51
C LEU A 215 2.96 -13.91 5.45
N MET A 216 3.17 -12.71 4.89
CA MET A 216 3.62 -11.53 5.64
C MET A 216 2.64 -10.38 5.43
N ILE A 217 2.26 -9.71 6.52
CA ILE A 217 1.44 -8.49 6.47
C ILE A 217 2.24 -7.38 7.14
N LEU A 218 2.33 -6.25 6.46
CA LEU A 218 3.07 -5.09 6.94
C LEU A 218 2.18 -4.23 7.85
N LYS A 219 2.77 -3.78 8.95
CA LYS A 219 2.15 -2.80 9.84
C LYS A 219 2.24 -1.39 9.23
N ASP A 220 1.37 -0.50 9.68
CA ASP A 220 1.30 0.90 9.26
C ASP A 220 2.47 1.77 9.74
N TRP A 221 2.60 2.96 9.12
CA TRP A 221 3.60 3.97 9.43
C TRP A 221 3.12 5.07 10.40
N ILE A 222 1.94 4.90 11.01
CA ILE A 222 1.33 5.95 11.86
C ILE A 222 2.17 6.18 13.12
N TYR A 223 2.52 5.09 13.80
CA TYR A 223 3.28 5.12 15.05
C TYR A 223 4.67 4.48 14.98
N SER A 224 4.87 3.60 14.03
CA SER A 224 6.15 2.98 13.73
C SER A 224 6.37 3.08 12.23
N SER A 225 7.58 2.95 11.72
CA SER A 225 7.85 3.12 10.29
C SER A 225 8.48 1.82 9.76
N PRO A 226 7.71 0.71 9.73
CA PRO A 226 8.23 -0.59 9.37
C PRO A 226 8.45 -0.71 7.87
N TYR A 227 9.47 -1.45 7.50
CA TYR A 227 9.68 -1.91 6.13
C TYR A 227 10.16 -3.35 6.11
N LEU A 228 9.98 -4.00 4.98
CA LEU A 228 10.51 -5.32 4.72
C LEU A 228 11.52 -5.21 3.59
N CYS A 229 12.68 -5.85 3.74
CA CYS A 229 13.72 -5.93 2.71
C CYS A 229 13.97 -7.41 2.38
N PHE A 230 13.94 -7.74 1.10
CA PHE A 230 14.37 -9.04 0.57
C PHE A 230 15.69 -8.86 -0.14
N ASP A 231 16.72 -9.61 0.23
CA ASP A 231 18.08 -9.52 -0.31
C ASP A 231 18.37 -10.53 -1.45
N GLY A 232 17.36 -11.30 -1.84
CA GLY A 232 17.46 -12.40 -2.80
C GLY A 232 17.41 -13.79 -2.14
N GLU A 233 17.66 -13.89 -0.84
CA GLU A 233 17.66 -15.15 -0.08
C GLU A 233 16.76 -15.08 1.15
N SER A 234 16.84 -13.97 1.88
CA SER A 234 16.19 -13.80 3.17
C SER A 234 15.48 -12.44 3.31
N PHE A 235 14.62 -12.36 4.33
CA PHE A 235 13.95 -11.12 4.69
C PHE A 235 14.56 -10.49 5.94
N VAL A 236 14.72 -9.18 5.87
CA VAL A 236 15.05 -8.35 7.02
C VAL A 236 13.87 -7.39 7.26
N LYS A 237 13.27 -7.47 8.45
CA LYS A 237 12.32 -6.46 8.94
C LYS A 237 13.11 -5.33 9.58
N GLY A 238 12.84 -4.11 9.17
CA GLY A 238 13.43 -2.92 9.75
C GLY A 238 12.38 -1.91 10.18
N ILE A 239 12.79 -0.97 11.02
CA ILE A 239 12.02 0.21 11.40
C ILE A 239 12.89 1.42 11.06
N CYS A 240 12.34 2.34 10.27
CA CYS A 240 13.00 3.60 10.00
C CYS A 240 13.03 4.41 11.31
N GLN A 241 14.22 4.74 11.79
CA GLN A 241 14.42 5.57 12.99
C GLN A 241 14.24 7.04 12.62
N GLU A 242 13.91 7.88 13.63
CA GLU A 242 13.80 9.33 13.51
C GLU A 242 15.16 9.99 13.26
#